data_2f791d03015af0f92a4589cc20d4d67d
#
_entry.id   2f791d03015af0f92a4589cc20d4d67d
#
_cell.length_a   1.000
_cell.length_b   1.000
_cell.length_c   1.000
_cell.angle_alpha   90.00
_cell.angle_beta   90.00
_cell.angle_gamma   90.00
#
_symmetry.space_group_name_H-M   'P 1'
#
loop_
_entity.id
_entity.type
_entity.pdbx_description
1 polymer ?
#
loop_
_entity_poly.entity_id
_entity_poly.type
_entity_poly.pdbx_seq_one_letter_code
_entity_poly.pdbx_strand_id
1 'polypeptide(L)'
;MSDNAYRAIMMKKMDNVATALGDIPAGTVVELLVEDLSLSVALLDPIPFGHKFAVNPIAEEEDILKYGEVIGMANRIIKPGEHVHVHNLDGKRGRGDRVGA
;
A
#
# COMPACT_ATOMS: atom_id res chain seq x y z
N MET A 1 -3.15 20.75 13.15
CA MET A 1 -2.66 20.71 12.97
C MET A 1 -1.59 20.02 12.60
N SER A 2 -0.89 19.82 12.95
CA SER A 2 0.29 19.16 12.65
C SER A 2 0.14 17.86 12.04
N ASP A 3 -0.98 17.36 12.07
CA ASP A 3 -1.24 16.12 11.46
C ASP A 3 -0.99 16.15 10.00
N ASN A 4 -0.80 17.27 9.41
CA ASN A 4 -0.53 17.36 8.01
C ASN A 4 0.91 17.15 7.65
N ALA A 5 1.75 16.87 8.62
CA ALA A 5 3.15 16.66 8.34
C ALA A 5 3.39 15.39 7.55
N TYR A 6 2.50 14.42 7.64
CA TYR A 6 2.71 13.14 7.01
C TYR A 6 1.71 12.94 5.89
N ARG A 7 2.21 12.68 4.69
CA ARG A 7 1.36 12.58 3.52
C ARG A 7 1.60 11.29 2.78
N ALA A 8 0.53 10.82 2.13
CA ALA A 8 0.61 9.67 1.27
C ALA A 8 -0.39 9.86 0.14
N ILE A 9 -0.21 9.13 -0.94
CA ILE A 9 -1.06 9.28 -2.10
C ILE A 9 -1.64 7.93 -2.49
N MET A 10 -2.94 7.96 -2.81
CA MET A 10 -3.69 6.83 -3.32
C MET A 10 -4.55 7.40 -4.43
N MET A 11 -4.48 6.83 -5.63
CA MET A 11 -5.06 7.47 -6.80
C MET A 11 -6.45 6.96 -7.14
N LYS A 12 -6.73 5.69 -6.87
CA LYS A 12 -7.99 5.07 -7.26
C LYS A 12 -8.62 4.37 -6.08
N LYS A 13 -9.95 4.34 -6.03
CA LYS A 13 -10.63 3.66 -4.94
C LYS A 13 -10.30 2.18 -4.90
N MET A 14 -9.95 1.59 -6.04
CA MET A 14 -9.65 0.17 -6.09
C MET A 14 -8.25 -0.14 -5.56
N ASP A 15 -7.40 0.86 -5.36
CA ASP A 15 -6.06 0.62 -4.85
C ASP A 15 -6.13 0.06 -3.44
N ASN A 16 -5.26 -0.92 -3.16
CA ASN A 16 -5.19 -1.45 -1.80
C ASN A 16 -3.89 -1.04 -1.11
N VAL A 17 -3.08 -0.22 -1.76
CA VAL A 17 -1.89 0.38 -1.13
C VAL A 17 -1.85 1.87 -1.44
N ALA A 18 -1.16 2.61 -0.58
CA ALA A 18 -0.86 4.02 -0.80
C ALA A 18 0.65 4.18 -0.71
N THR A 19 1.16 5.25 -1.30
CA THR A 19 2.60 5.52 -1.34
C THR A 19 2.91 6.70 -0.43
N ALA A 20 3.89 6.53 0.44
CA ALA A 20 4.30 7.60 1.36
C ALA A 20 5.07 8.67 0.61
N LEU A 21 4.72 9.93 0.86
CA LEU A 21 5.40 11.07 0.24
C LEU A 21 6.46 11.65 1.16
N GLY A 22 6.78 10.95 2.23
CA GLY A 22 7.84 11.28 3.17
C GLY A 22 7.95 10.13 4.12
N ASP A 23 8.97 10.14 4.98
CA ASP A 23 9.10 9.10 6.00
C ASP A 23 7.98 9.27 7.01
N ILE A 24 7.27 8.19 7.32
CA ILE A 24 6.14 8.24 8.24
C ILE A 24 6.40 7.24 9.35
N PRO A 25 6.39 7.67 10.61
CA PRO A 25 6.64 6.74 11.72
C PRO A 25 5.48 5.79 11.96
N ALA A 26 5.79 4.64 12.53
CA ALA A 26 4.76 3.71 12.99
C ALA A 26 3.85 4.41 14.00
N GLY A 27 2.59 4.04 14.00
CA GLY A 27 1.63 4.62 14.94
C GLY A 27 0.97 5.89 14.44
N THR A 28 1.41 6.40 13.30
CA THR A 28 0.79 7.59 12.72
C THR A 28 -0.53 7.20 12.05
N VAL A 29 -1.56 8.03 12.24
CA VAL A 29 -2.80 7.87 11.50
C VAL A 29 -2.72 8.75 10.28
N VAL A 30 -2.71 8.14 9.10
CA VAL A 30 -2.58 8.86 7.83
C VAL A 30 -3.96 8.99 7.24
N GLU A 31 -4.29 10.21 6.82
CA GLU A 31 -5.58 10.46 6.19
C GLU A 31 -5.39 10.57 4.69
N LEU A 32 -6.23 9.87 3.95
CA LEU A 32 -6.15 9.80 2.51
C LEU A 32 -7.44 10.28 1.91
N LEU A 33 -7.33 11.07 0.86
CA LEU A 33 -8.49 11.48 0.10
C LEU A 33 -8.30 10.93 -1.30
N VAL A 34 -9.20 10.05 -1.71
CA VAL A 34 -9.10 9.46 -3.03
C VAL A 34 -10.46 9.58 -3.70
N GLU A 35 -10.50 10.33 -4.81
CA GLU A 35 -11.73 10.65 -5.51
C GLU A 35 -12.67 11.35 -4.50
N ASP A 36 -13.80 10.77 -4.17
CA ASP A 36 -14.69 11.36 -3.19
C ASP A 36 -14.70 10.59 -1.88
N LEU A 37 -13.71 9.72 -1.68
CA LEU A 37 -13.64 8.85 -0.53
C LEU A 37 -12.55 9.32 0.42
N SER A 38 -12.88 9.35 1.71
CA SER A 38 -11.95 9.74 2.76
C SER A 38 -11.64 8.53 3.62
N LEU A 39 -10.35 8.24 3.80
CA LEU A 39 -9.91 7.07 4.56
C LEU A 39 -8.92 7.49 5.62
N SER A 40 -8.88 6.72 6.71
CA SER A 40 -7.85 6.88 7.73
C SER A 40 -7.19 5.53 7.94
N VAL A 41 -5.87 5.51 7.95
CA VAL A 41 -5.11 4.26 8.15
C VAL A 41 -4.10 4.49 9.25
N ALA A 42 -4.15 3.65 10.29
CA ALA A 42 -3.17 3.69 11.36
C ALA A 42 -2.00 2.80 10.96
N LEU A 43 -0.81 3.38 10.86
CA LEU A 43 0.35 2.63 10.39
C LEU A 43 0.87 1.70 11.48
N LEU A 44 1.10 0.45 11.10
CA LEU A 44 1.68 -0.54 12.00
C LEU A 44 3.20 -0.52 11.94
N ASP A 45 3.74 -0.08 10.81
CA ASP A 45 5.18 -0.07 10.57
C ASP A 45 5.61 1.33 10.18
N PRO A 46 6.88 1.69 10.37
CA PRO A 46 7.37 2.91 9.76
C PRO A 46 7.43 2.72 8.25
N ILE A 47 7.07 3.75 7.50
CA ILE A 47 7.02 3.69 6.05
C ILE A 47 8.01 4.70 5.50
N PRO A 48 9.10 4.25 4.86
CA PRO A 48 10.05 5.20 4.27
C PRO A 48 9.45 5.92 3.07
N PHE A 49 10.02 7.08 2.78
CA PHE A 49 9.60 7.87 1.62
C PHE A 49 9.62 7.00 0.37
N GLY A 50 8.55 7.06 -0.40
CA GLY A 50 8.43 6.32 -1.65
C GLY A 50 7.98 4.88 -1.49
N HIS A 51 7.90 4.39 -0.26
CA HIS A 51 7.44 3.03 -0.03
C HIS A 51 5.92 3.00 0.13
N LYS A 52 5.36 1.80 0.13
CA LYS A 52 3.91 1.61 0.14
C LYS A 52 3.45 1.03 1.45
N PHE A 53 2.20 1.26 1.78
CA PHE A 53 1.56 0.60 2.91
C PHE A 53 0.15 0.20 2.51
N ALA A 54 -0.36 -0.85 3.14
CA ALA A 54 -1.70 -1.35 2.83
C ALA A 54 -2.75 -0.43 3.40
N VAL A 55 -3.80 -0.16 2.63
CA VAL A 55 -4.93 0.62 3.11
C VAL A 55 -6.12 -0.25 3.45
N ASN A 56 -6.13 -1.49 2.96
CA ASN A 56 -7.17 -2.49 3.22
C ASN A 56 -6.50 -3.79 3.55
N PRO A 57 -7.22 -4.74 4.20
CA PRO A 57 -6.66 -6.07 4.36
C PRO A 57 -6.41 -6.69 2.99
N ILE A 58 -5.27 -7.34 2.82
CA ILE A 58 -4.92 -8.00 1.58
C ILE A 58 -4.68 -9.46 1.90
N ALA A 59 -5.39 -10.35 1.21
CA ALA A 59 -5.24 -11.77 1.43
C ALA A 59 -4.01 -12.29 0.71
N GLU A 60 -3.51 -13.44 1.17
CA GLU A 60 -2.41 -14.09 0.49
C GLU A 60 -2.81 -14.40 -0.95
N GLU A 61 -1.92 -14.09 -1.89
CA GLU A 61 -2.14 -14.29 -3.32
C GLU A 61 -3.13 -13.31 -3.94
N GLU A 62 -3.56 -12.34 -3.18
CA GLU A 62 -4.41 -11.30 -3.73
C GLU A 62 -3.55 -10.28 -4.49
N ASP A 63 -4.10 -9.74 -5.58
CA ASP A 63 -3.39 -8.73 -6.36
C ASP A 63 -3.20 -7.46 -5.56
N ILE A 64 -2.04 -6.85 -5.71
CA ILE A 64 -1.75 -5.55 -5.10
C ILE A 64 -1.91 -4.50 -6.16
N LEU A 65 -2.79 -3.54 -5.89
CA LEU A 65 -3.18 -2.51 -6.85
C LEU A 65 -2.64 -1.16 -6.40
N LYS A 66 -1.97 -0.50 -7.32
CA LYS A 66 -1.43 0.84 -7.10
C LYS A 66 -1.74 1.67 -8.33
N TYR A 67 -2.40 2.79 -8.13
CA TYR A 67 -2.76 3.71 -9.21
C TYR A 67 -3.60 3.00 -10.28
N GLY A 68 -4.46 2.10 -9.82
CA GLY A 68 -5.37 1.39 -10.72
C GLY A 68 -4.74 0.24 -11.45
N GLU A 69 -3.50 -0.11 -11.16
CA GLU A 69 -2.80 -1.19 -11.86
C GLU A 69 -2.31 -2.25 -10.90
N VAL A 70 -2.30 -3.49 -11.36
CA VAL A 70 -1.75 -4.59 -10.56
C VAL A 70 -0.24 -4.50 -10.65
N ILE A 71 0.41 -4.31 -9.50
CA ILE A 71 1.87 -4.20 -9.44
C ILE A 71 2.50 -5.46 -8.90
N GLY A 72 1.72 -6.34 -8.32
CA GLY A 72 2.26 -7.57 -7.77
C GLY A 72 1.18 -8.34 -7.07
N MET A 73 1.60 -9.30 -6.26
CA MET A 73 0.69 -10.17 -5.54
C MET A 73 1.24 -10.36 -4.14
N ALA A 74 0.34 -10.36 -3.15
CA ALA A 74 0.75 -10.55 -1.77
C ALA A 74 1.21 -12.00 -1.58
N ASN A 75 2.36 -12.19 -0.91
CA ASN A 75 2.83 -13.53 -0.64
C ASN A 75 2.48 -13.97 0.79
N ARG A 76 1.71 -13.16 1.48
CA ARG A 76 1.17 -13.47 2.81
C ARG A 76 0.01 -12.53 3.06
N ILE A 77 -0.72 -12.74 4.15
CA ILE A 77 -1.78 -11.82 4.56
C ILE A 77 -1.12 -10.51 4.99
N ILE A 78 -1.65 -9.39 4.51
CA ILE A 78 -1.14 -8.06 4.85
C ILE A 78 -2.27 -7.29 5.51
N LYS A 79 -1.96 -6.68 6.65
CA LYS A 79 -2.95 -5.91 7.41
C LYS A 79 -2.90 -4.44 7.00
N PRO A 80 -4.02 -3.71 7.16
CA PRO A 80 -3.98 -2.27 6.88
C PRO A 80 -2.92 -1.60 7.75
N GLY A 81 -2.16 -0.69 7.16
CA GLY A 81 -1.09 0.00 7.88
C GLY A 81 0.23 -0.71 7.85
N GLU A 82 0.27 -1.91 7.30
CA GLU A 82 1.51 -2.67 7.24
C GLU A 82 2.32 -2.23 6.03
N HIS A 83 3.64 -2.18 6.19
CA HIS A 83 4.56 -1.82 5.11
C HIS A 83 4.50 -2.88 4.02
N VAL A 84 4.35 -2.44 2.77
CA VAL A 84 4.30 -3.34 1.63
C VAL A 84 5.54 -3.09 0.78
N HIS A 85 6.38 -4.11 0.66
CA HIS A 85 7.61 -3.99 -0.08
C HIS A 85 8.03 -5.39 -0.52
N VAL A 86 9.28 -5.58 -0.87
CA VAL A 86 9.73 -6.84 -1.46
C VAL A 86 9.54 -8.04 -0.52
N HIS A 87 9.39 -7.80 0.78
CA HIS A 87 9.25 -8.91 1.73
C HIS A 87 7.86 -9.54 1.67
N ASN A 88 6.83 -8.81 1.22
CA ASN A 88 5.48 -9.35 1.18
C ASN A 88 4.78 -9.13 -0.15
N LEU A 89 5.50 -8.63 -1.14
CA LEU A 89 4.95 -8.40 -2.47
C LEU A 89 5.83 -9.08 -3.50
N ASP A 90 5.26 -9.98 -4.27
CA ASP A 90 5.96 -10.64 -5.37
C ASP A 90 5.57 -9.96 -6.67
N GLY A 91 6.54 -9.78 -7.56
CA GLY A 91 6.26 -9.15 -8.84
C GLY A 91 5.39 -10.05 -9.69
N LYS A 92 4.20 -9.57 -10.00
CA LYS A 92 3.24 -10.36 -10.73
C LYS A 92 3.74 -10.65 -12.15
N ARG A 93 4.39 -9.68 -12.74
CA ARG A 93 4.88 -9.85 -14.08
C ARG A 93 5.90 -10.97 -14.17
N GLY A 94 6.83 -11.02 -13.23
CA GLY A 94 7.81 -12.08 -13.23
C GLY A 94 7.18 -13.43 -13.04
N ARG A 95 6.18 -13.51 -12.17
CA ARG A 95 5.47 -14.76 -11.95
C ARG A 95 4.71 -15.15 -13.21
N GLY A 96 4.10 -14.19 -13.85
CA GLY A 96 3.38 -14.46 -15.08
C GLY A 96 4.29 -14.99 -16.16
N ASP A 97 5.47 -14.44 -16.26
CA ASP A 97 6.44 -14.89 -17.24
C ASP A 97 6.81 -16.34 -16.99
N ARG A 98 7.02 -16.70 -15.72
CA ARG A 98 7.38 -18.07 -15.40
C ARG A 98 6.24 -19.01 -15.71
N VAL A 99 5.04 -18.59 -15.44
CA VAL A 99 3.88 -19.41 -15.69
C VAL A 99 3.66 -19.55 -17.17
N GLY A 100 3.86 -18.47 -17.90
CA GLY A 100 3.67 -18.50 -19.32
C GLY A 100 4.75 -19.24 -20.05
N ALA A 101 5.82 -19.48 -19.37
CA ALA A 101 6.93 -20.17 -20.03
C ALA A 101 6.66 -21.65 -20.16
#